data_0860becc7f853284401b4467d45fbb17
#
_entry.id   0860becc7f853284401b4467d45fbb17
#
_cell.length_a   1.000
_cell.length_b   1.000
_cell.length_c   1.000
_cell.angle_alpha   90.00
_cell.angle_beta   90.00
_cell.angle_gamma   90.00
#
_symmetry.space_group_name_H-M   'P 1'
#
loop_
_entity.id
_entity.type
_entity.pdbx_description
1 polymer ?
#
loop_
_entity_poly.entity_id
_entity_poly.type
_entity_poly.pdbx_seq_one_letter_code
_entity_poly.pdbx_strand_id
1 'polypeptide(L)'
;KVPFSQIKGFFDDDLNHALEVFKKDCQKSQRYEELKNVCQKAQHTNDGAMFFVSNFQAYKLYDNNSNDEGMITGYYEPLLYGSLKKTQRYKYPVYKIPKDLVLSNVNSLQGYKNIGKKVGKKIVPYDTRASIEKNPNNKNLEAIAYVDDKIDLFFLQVQGSGKIQLDTGEILNVGYAGQNGREYKSIGRYFIDNEIISKEDISVQAIKEALLKNPSKIDDILNINESYVFFRVADQGATGALNTVLT
;
A
#
# COMPACT_ATOMS: atom_id res chain seq x y z
N LYS A 1 14.59 10.20 -28.56
CA LYS A 1 13.26 10.51 -29.09
C LYS A 1 12.83 9.42 -30.04
N VAL A 2 11.56 9.04 -29.98
CA VAL A 2 10.96 8.08 -30.92
C VAL A 2 9.60 8.64 -31.38
N PRO A 3 9.18 8.35 -32.62
CA PRO A 3 7.82 8.66 -33.08
C PRO A 3 6.78 7.83 -32.28
N PHE A 4 5.61 8.39 -32.06
CA PHE A 4 4.52 7.65 -31.41
C PHE A 4 4.10 6.39 -32.16
N SER A 5 4.23 6.39 -33.51
CA SER A 5 3.97 5.22 -34.34
C SER A 5 4.90 4.02 -34.09
N GLN A 6 6.03 4.25 -33.42
CA GLN A 6 6.95 3.17 -33.02
C GLN A 6 6.65 2.61 -31.63
N ILE A 7 5.71 3.20 -30.89
CA ILE A 7 5.28 2.67 -29.60
C ILE A 7 4.21 1.62 -29.89
N LYS A 8 4.57 0.34 -29.64
CA LYS A 8 3.65 -0.77 -29.87
C LYS A 8 2.38 -0.61 -29.04
N GLY A 9 1.23 -0.68 -29.70
CA GLY A 9 -0.09 -0.59 -29.05
C GLY A 9 -0.55 0.83 -28.70
N PHE A 10 0.24 1.89 -28.97
CA PHE A 10 -0.14 3.25 -28.57
C PHE A 10 -1.46 3.70 -29.19
N PHE A 11 -1.71 3.44 -30.46
CA PHE A 11 -2.93 3.83 -31.15
C PHE A 11 -4.06 2.78 -31.03
N ASP A 12 -3.75 1.62 -30.41
CA ASP A 12 -4.73 0.56 -30.14
C ASP A 12 -5.31 0.69 -28.73
N ASP A 13 -4.72 1.57 -27.90
CA ASP A 13 -5.14 1.81 -26.52
C ASP A 13 -6.27 2.86 -26.45
N ASP A 14 -7.03 2.86 -25.36
CA ASP A 14 -8.07 3.87 -25.09
C ASP A 14 -7.45 5.20 -24.64
N LEU A 15 -6.92 5.94 -25.60
CA LEU A 15 -6.29 7.25 -25.37
C LEU A 15 -7.29 8.32 -24.90
N ASN A 16 -8.60 8.15 -25.14
CA ASN A 16 -9.61 9.04 -24.61
C ASN A 16 -9.79 8.81 -23.11
N HIS A 17 -9.81 7.57 -22.66
CA HIS A 17 -9.79 7.26 -21.24
C HIS A 17 -8.51 7.78 -20.57
N ALA A 18 -7.35 7.57 -21.18
CA ALA A 18 -6.08 8.12 -20.69
C ALA A 18 -6.12 9.65 -20.57
N LEU A 19 -6.75 10.35 -21.50
CA LEU A 19 -6.95 11.80 -21.42
C LEU A 19 -7.84 12.19 -20.25
N GLU A 20 -8.92 11.47 -19.97
CA GLU A 20 -9.77 11.74 -18.81
C GLU A 20 -9.03 11.53 -17.49
N VAL A 21 -8.19 10.50 -17.39
CA VAL A 21 -7.31 10.30 -16.22
C VAL A 21 -6.32 11.45 -16.09
N PHE A 22 -5.70 11.88 -17.20
CA PHE A 22 -4.78 13.02 -17.21
C PHE A 22 -5.48 14.32 -16.76
N LYS A 23 -6.72 14.59 -17.21
CA LYS A 23 -7.51 15.74 -16.75
C LYS A 23 -7.76 15.72 -15.24
N LYS A 24 -8.07 14.53 -14.67
CA LYS A 24 -8.21 14.37 -13.21
C LYS A 24 -6.91 14.67 -12.48
N ASP A 25 -5.79 14.16 -12.98
CA ASP A 25 -4.48 14.41 -12.39
C ASP A 25 -4.10 15.89 -12.45
N CYS A 26 -4.45 16.60 -13.51
CA CYS A 26 -4.24 18.04 -13.67
C CYS A 26 -4.81 18.88 -12.52
N GLN A 27 -5.85 18.42 -11.83
CA GLN A 27 -6.40 19.12 -10.66
C GLN A 27 -5.37 19.25 -9.53
N LYS A 28 -4.39 18.36 -9.47
CA LYS A 28 -3.34 18.31 -8.45
C LYS A 28 -1.96 18.73 -9.00
N SER A 29 -1.67 18.35 -10.25
CA SER A 29 -0.36 18.54 -10.88
C SER A 29 -0.14 19.93 -11.45
N GLN A 30 -1.15 20.80 -11.52
CA GLN A 30 -1.00 22.22 -11.91
C GLN A 30 0.00 23.02 -11.08
N ARG A 31 0.39 22.52 -9.90
CA ARG A 31 1.48 23.12 -9.10
C ARG A 31 2.84 23.04 -9.79
N TYR A 32 3.01 22.15 -10.75
CA TYR A 32 4.22 22.05 -11.56
C TYR A 32 4.09 22.96 -12.78
N GLU A 33 4.97 23.95 -12.88
CA GLU A 33 4.91 24.98 -13.91
C GLU A 33 4.90 24.42 -15.33
N GLU A 34 5.71 23.36 -15.51
CA GLU A 34 5.87 22.66 -16.80
C GLU A 34 4.56 22.01 -17.29
N LEU A 35 3.65 21.66 -16.37
CA LEU A 35 2.39 21.01 -16.69
C LEU A 35 1.21 21.96 -16.86
N LYS A 36 1.30 23.20 -16.38
CA LYS A 36 0.18 24.15 -16.41
C LYS A 36 -0.43 24.32 -17.81
N ASN A 37 0.41 24.61 -18.79
CA ASN A 37 -0.06 24.85 -20.16
C ASN A 37 -0.71 23.58 -20.76
N VAL A 38 -0.10 22.43 -20.56
CA VAL A 38 -0.62 21.15 -21.08
C VAL A 38 -1.93 20.80 -20.40
N CYS A 39 -2.03 21.02 -19.08
CA CYS A 39 -3.26 20.83 -18.32
C CYS A 39 -4.40 21.74 -18.79
N GLN A 40 -4.09 23.00 -19.14
CA GLN A 40 -5.10 23.90 -19.71
C GLN A 40 -5.61 23.38 -21.07
N LYS A 41 -4.69 22.94 -21.95
CA LYS A 41 -5.07 22.38 -23.25
C LYS A 41 -5.90 21.11 -23.10
N ALA A 42 -5.59 20.25 -22.12
CA ALA A 42 -6.36 19.03 -21.87
C ALA A 42 -7.83 19.30 -21.62
N GLN A 43 -8.18 20.39 -20.92
CA GLN A 43 -9.57 20.73 -20.62
C GLN A 43 -10.41 21.08 -21.84
N HIS A 44 -9.76 21.43 -22.96
CA HIS A 44 -10.44 21.92 -24.17
C HIS A 44 -10.45 20.89 -25.31
N THR A 45 -10.11 19.64 -25.07
CA THR A 45 -10.16 18.57 -26.06
C THR A 45 -10.75 17.28 -25.50
N ASN A 46 -11.31 16.46 -26.40
CA ASN A 46 -11.78 15.10 -26.11
C ASN A 46 -11.11 14.07 -27.00
N ASP A 47 -10.14 14.48 -27.83
CA ASP A 47 -9.35 13.60 -28.69
C ASP A 47 -8.03 13.31 -27.96
N GLY A 48 -7.93 12.15 -27.33
CA GLY A 48 -6.76 11.72 -26.57
C GLY A 48 -5.55 11.49 -27.46
N ALA A 49 -5.73 10.88 -28.62
CA ALA A 49 -4.62 10.60 -29.54
C ALA A 49 -3.98 11.89 -30.04
N MET A 50 -4.80 12.82 -30.56
CA MET A 50 -4.33 14.13 -31.01
C MET A 50 -3.71 14.92 -29.85
N PHE A 51 -4.30 14.87 -28.66
CA PHE A 51 -3.78 15.56 -27.49
C PHE A 51 -2.37 15.09 -27.11
N PHE A 52 -2.16 13.78 -26.96
CA PHE A 52 -0.86 13.24 -26.54
C PHE A 52 0.19 13.46 -27.63
N VAL A 53 -0.12 13.20 -28.89
CA VAL A 53 0.83 13.39 -30.02
C VAL A 53 1.24 14.86 -30.19
N SER A 54 0.32 15.80 -29.97
CA SER A 54 0.58 17.23 -30.17
C SER A 54 1.28 17.91 -29.00
N ASN A 55 1.16 17.38 -27.79
CA ASN A 55 1.64 18.07 -26.59
C ASN A 55 2.80 17.36 -25.87
N PHE A 56 3.12 16.11 -26.27
CA PHE A 56 4.20 15.34 -25.67
C PHE A 56 5.20 14.84 -26.71
N GLN A 57 6.35 14.46 -26.23
CA GLN A 57 7.38 13.82 -27.01
C GLN A 57 7.73 12.48 -26.39
N ALA A 58 7.66 11.41 -27.15
CA ALA A 58 8.03 10.09 -26.70
C ALA A 58 9.55 9.89 -26.67
N TYR A 59 10.03 9.21 -25.64
CA TYR A 59 11.44 8.82 -25.49
C TYR A 59 11.51 7.34 -25.12
N LYS A 60 12.39 6.61 -25.80
CA LYS A 60 12.78 5.27 -25.37
C LYS A 60 13.87 5.41 -24.31
N LEU A 61 13.65 4.77 -23.16
CA LEU A 61 14.60 4.78 -22.06
C LEU A 61 15.47 3.53 -22.13
N TYR A 62 16.71 3.67 -21.71
CA TYR A 62 17.67 2.59 -21.57
C TYR A 62 18.31 2.68 -20.20
N ASP A 63 18.61 1.54 -19.59
CA ASP A 63 19.45 1.49 -18.41
C ASP A 63 20.93 1.72 -18.74
N ASN A 64 21.82 1.71 -17.73
CA ASN A 64 23.25 1.90 -17.91
C ASN A 64 23.93 0.79 -18.74
N ASN A 65 23.24 -0.34 -18.95
CA ASN A 65 23.72 -1.48 -19.75
C ASN A 65 23.08 -1.51 -21.15
N SER A 66 22.41 -0.43 -21.56
CA SER A 66 21.68 -0.31 -22.84
C SER A 66 20.51 -1.29 -22.96
N ASN A 67 19.97 -1.80 -21.83
CA ASN A 67 18.75 -2.59 -21.82
C ASN A 67 17.53 -1.65 -21.81
N ASP A 68 16.54 -1.95 -22.65
CA ASP A 68 15.30 -1.17 -22.78
C ASP A 68 14.08 -1.89 -22.20
N GLU A 69 14.30 -3.00 -21.49
CA GLU A 69 13.27 -3.71 -20.76
C GLU A 69 13.09 -3.11 -19.37
N GLY A 70 11.86 -2.78 -19.02
CA GLY A 70 11.46 -2.30 -17.71
C GLY A 70 10.51 -3.27 -17.02
N MET A 71 10.44 -3.20 -15.70
CA MET A 71 9.48 -3.95 -14.91
C MET A 71 8.24 -3.08 -14.65
N ILE A 72 7.06 -3.58 -15.03
CA ILE A 72 5.78 -3.02 -14.62
C ILE A 72 5.25 -3.87 -13.48
N THR A 73 4.98 -3.24 -12.33
CA THR A 73 4.35 -3.89 -11.20
C THR A 73 2.94 -3.33 -11.01
N GLY A 74 1.98 -4.23 -10.78
CA GLY A 74 0.64 -3.86 -10.35
C GLY A 74 0.49 -4.08 -8.85
N TYR A 75 -0.42 -3.34 -8.23
CA TYR A 75 -0.89 -3.66 -6.89
C TYR A 75 -2.40 -3.89 -6.93
N TYR A 76 -2.88 -4.67 -5.99
CA TYR A 76 -4.31 -4.90 -5.80
C TYR A 76 -4.76 -4.28 -4.47
N GLU A 77 -6.01 -3.90 -4.41
CA GLU A 77 -6.61 -3.44 -3.17
C GLU A 77 -7.26 -4.64 -2.47
N PRO A 78 -6.71 -5.11 -1.34
CA PRO A 78 -7.26 -6.27 -0.66
C PRO A 78 -8.68 -5.99 -0.14
N LEU A 79 -9.57 -6.98 -0.31
CA LEU A 79 -10.89 -7.01 0.28
C LEU A 79 -10.91 -8.03 1.42
N LEU A 80 -11.20 -7.55 2.62
CA LEU A 80 -11.34 -8.37 3.82
C LEU A 80 -12.81 -8.41 4.26
N TYR A 81 -13.17 -9.42 5.06
CA TYR A 81 -14.48 -9.51 5.70
C TYR A 81 -14.37 -9.18 7.17
N GLY A 82 -15.28 -8.33 7.69
CA GLY A 82 -15.15 -7.80 9.04
C GLY A 82 -16.44 -7.38 9.70
N SER A 83 -16.32 -6.86 10.92
CA SER A 83 -17.37 -6.27 11.70
C SER A 83 -16.82 -5.10 12.53
N LEU A 84 -17.67 -4.12 12.84
CA LEU A 84 -17.30 -3.04 13.79
C LEU A 84 -17.19 -3.55 15.22
N LYS A 85 -17.73 -4.74 15.51
CA LYS A 85 -17.70 -5.36 16.84
C LYS A 85 -16.86 -6.64 16.81
N LYS A 86 -16.07 -6.85 17.87
CA LYS A 86 -15.36 -8.10 18.06
C LYS A 86 -16.36 -9.24 18.29
N THR A 87 -16.22 -10.31 17.51
CA THR A 87 -17.03 -11.53 17.62
C THR A 87 -16.13 -12.76 17.64
N GLN A 88 -16.72 -13.96 17.73
CA GLN A 88 -15.94 -15.20 17.60
C GLN A 88 -15.34 -15.36 16.19
N ARG A 89 -16.04 -14.92 15.16
CA ARG A 89 -15.56 -14.92 13.76
C ARG A 89 -14.61 -13.76 13.51
N TYR A 90 -15.05 -12.53 13.76
CA TYR A 90 -14.29 -11.32 13.52
C TYR A 90 -13.49 -10.95 14.77
N LYS A 91 -12.26 -11.42 14.85
CA LYS A 91 -11.46 -11.34 16.10
C LYS A 91 -10.13 -10.60 15.95
N TYR A 92 -9.67 -10.35 14.72
CA TYR A 92 -8.40 -9.70 14.45
C TYR A 92 -8.59 -8.19 14.24
N PRO A 93 -8.07 -7.34 15.13
CA PRO A 93 -8.35 -5.91 15.10
C PRO A 93 -7.53 -5.18 14.02
N VAL A 94 -8.17 -4.30 13.29
CA VAL A 94 -7.56 -3.27 12.44
C VAL A 94 -7.43 -2.01 13.28
N TYR A 95 -6.20 -1.67 13.71
CA TYR A 95 -5.98 -0.59 14.66
C TYR A 95 -5.76 0.77 14.00
N LYS A 96 -6.28 1.83 14.65
CA LYS A 96 -5.87 3.22 14.44
C LYS A 96 -4.46 3.45 14.98
N ILE A 97 -3.88 4.62 14.64
CA ILE A 97 -2.63 5.07 15.28
C ILE A 97 -2.83 5.06 16.81
N PRO A 98 -1.94 4.38 17.57
CA PRO A 98 -2.01 4.36 19.02
C PRO A 98 -1.83 5.75 19.62
N LYS A 99 -2.53 6.01 20.73
CA LYS A 99 -2.53 7.30 21.42
C LYS A 99 -1.16 7.68 22.02
N ASP A 100 -0.32 6.69 22.28
CA ASP A 100 1.03 6.84 22.85
C ASP A 100 2.15 6.78 21.82
N LEU A 101 1.82 6.64 20.53
CA LEU A 101 2.81 6.68 19.46
C LEU A 101 3.24 8.12 19.23
N VAL A 102 4.55 8.34 19.25
CA VAL A 102 5.15 9.65 19.04
C VAL A 102 6.18 9.62 17.91
N LEU A 103 6.26 10.73 17.17
CA LEU A 103 7.33 10.96 16.22
C LEU A 103 8.47 11.67 16.96
N SER A 104 9.67 11.11 16.88
CA SER A 104 10.86 11.69 17.49
C SER A 104 11.66 12.45 16.43
N ASN A 105 12.03 13.69 16.72
CA ASN A 105 12.96 14.47 15.89
C ASN A 105 14.44 14.14 16.21
N VAL A 106 14.68 13.22 17.14
CA VAL A 106 16.03 12.87 17.59
C VAL A 106 16.46 11.59 16.88
N ASN A 107 17.57 11.64 16.15
CA ASN A 107 18.24 10.48 15.50
C ASN A 107 18.76 9.42 16.47
N SER A 108 18.26 9.38 17.71
CA SER A 108 18.77 8.54 18.80
C SER A 108 18.24 7.10 18.83
N LEU A 109 17.26 6.80 17.97
CA LEU A 109 16.72 5.43 17.88
C LEU A 109 17.44 4.69 16.75
N GLN A 110 18.66 4.23 16.97
CA GLN A 110 19.42 3.45 15.98
C GLN A 110 18.55 2.36 15.33
N GLY A 111 18.42 2.41 14.01
CA GLY A 111 17.68 1.43 13.21
C GLY A 111 16.15 1.59 13.20
N TYR A 112 15.59 2.61 13.86
CA TYR A 112 14.14 2.87 13.88
C TYR A 112 13.83 4.23 13.28
N LYS A 113 12.76 4.30 12.49
CA LYS A 113 12.33 5.52 11.76
C LYS A 113 11.76 6.57 12.72
N ASN A 114 12.54 7.14 13.61
CA ASN A 114 12.14 8.25 14.50
C ASN A 114 10.71 8.10 15.10
N ILE A 115 10.24 6.88 15.28
CA ILE A 115 8.91 6.53 15.79
C ILE A 115 9.10 5.72 17.07
N GLY A 116 8.40 6.10 18.13
CA GLY A 116 8.50 5.41 19.41
C GLY A 116 7.29 5.68 20.30
N LYS A 117 7.42 5.31 21.58
CA LYS A 117 6.48 5.66 22.63
C LYS A 117 7.18 6.33 23.79
N LYS A 118 6.46 7.19 24.50
CA LYS A 118 7.00 7.89 25.67
C LYS A 118 6.90 6.99 26.90
N VAL A 119 8.03 6.74 27.56
CA VAL A 119 8.11 6.04 28.84
C VAL A 119 8.80 6.96 29.83
N GLY A 120 8.03 7.56 30.73
CA GLY A 120 8.50 8.63 31.59
C GLY A 120 9.00 9.83 30.78
N LYS A 121 10.29 10.16 30.91
CA LYS A 121 10.95 11.26 30.16
C LYS A 121 11.66 10.80 28.88
N LYS A 122 11.68 9.50 28.60
CA LYS A 122 12.41 8.93 27.46
C LYS A 122 11.43 8.51 26.36
N ILE A 123 11.90 8.59 25.10
CA ILE A 123 11.26 7.95 23.95
C ILE A 123 12.01 6.65 23.72
N VAL A 124 11.26 5.54 23.68
CA VAL A 124 11.76 4.21 23.40
C VAL A 124 11.14 3.70 22.08
N PRO A 125 11.76 2.72 21.38
CA PRO A 125 11.15 2.12 20.20
C PRO A 125 9.74 1.61 20.49
N TYR A 126 8.81 1.78 19.54
CA TYR A 126 7.46 1.27 19.72
C TYR A 126 7.45 -0.26 19.75
N ASP A 127 6.35 -0.84 20.21
CA ASP A 127 6.19 -2.30 20.35
C ASP A 127 6.29 -3.00 18.98
N THR A 128 6.82 -4.21 18.98
CA THR A 128 6.85 -5.08 17.81
C THR A 128 5.46 -5.60 17.46
N ARG A 129 5.26 -6.13 16.25
CA ARG A 129 4.04 -6.85 15.86
C ARG A 129 3.60 -7.84 16.92
N ALA A 130 4.49 -8.74 17.32
CA ALA A 130 4.21 -9.75 18.33
C ALA A 130 3.72 -9.16 19.65
N SER A 131 4.30 -8.05 20.11
CA SER A 131 3.91 -7.38 21.34
C SER A 131 2.55 -6.70 21.24
N ILE A 132 2.24 -6.08 20.09
CA ILE A 132 0.96 -5.44 19.82
C ILE A 132 -0.15 -6.50 19.79
N GLU A 133 0.04 -7.60 19.09
CA GLU A 133 -0.95 -8.65 18.91
C GLU A 133 -1.20 -9.45 20.22
N LYS A 134 -0.16 -9.63 21.05
CA LYS A 134 -0.28 -10.30 22.36
C LYS A 134 -0.97 -9.46 23.44
N ASN A 135 -1.11 -8.14 23.22
CA ASN A 135 -1.73 -7.25 24.20
C ASN A 135 -2.97 -6.51 23.65
N PRO A 136 -4.05 -7.24 23.32
CA PRO A 136 -5.27 -6.66 22.75
C PRO A 136 -6.02 -5.73 23.71
N ASN A 137 -5.69 -5.76 25.01
CA ASN A 137 -6.30 -4.93 26.04
C ASN A 137 -5.52 -3.63 26.30
N ASN A 138 -4.52 -3.31 25.49
CA ASN A 138 -3.79 -2.06 25.58
C ASN A 138 -4.75 -0.88 25.32
N LYS A 139 -4.95 -0.03 26.34
CA LYS A 139 -5.87 1.13 26.28
C LYS A 139 -5.48 2.19 25.25
N ASN A 140 -4.25 2.14 24.73
CA ASN A 140 -3.78 3.04 23.70
C ASN A 140 -4.17 2.57 22.29
N LEU A 141 -4.56 1.29 22.14
CA LEU A 141 -4.99 0.69 20.87
C LEU A 141 -6.50 0.82 20.72
N GLU A 142 -6.94 1.37 19.61
CA GLU A 142 -8.36 1.49 19.25
C GLU A 142 -8.59 0.83 17.90
N ALA A 143 -9.50 -0.15 17.86
CA ALA A 143 -9.85 -0.84 16.61
C ALA A 143 -10.85 -0.01 15.79
N ILE A 144 -10.62 0.07 14.48
CA ILE A 144 -11.57 0.55 13.48
C ILE A 144 -12.63 -0.51 13.22
N ALA A 145 -12.17 -1.74 13.02
CA ALA A 145 -12.98 -2.92 12.73
C ALA A 145 -12.22 -4.18 13.18
N TYR A 146 -12.88 -5.31 13.13
CA TYR A 146 -12.30 -6.63 13.36
C TYR A 146 -12.52 -7.49 12.12
N VAL A 147 -11.49 -8.19 11.65
CA VAL A 147 -11.56 -9.05 10.48
C VAL A 147 -11.47 -10.53 10.88
N ASP A 148 -11.86 -11.42 9.97
CA ASP A 148 -11.93 -12.86 10.23
C ASP A 148 -10.62 -13.61 9.91
N ASP A 149 -9.74 -13.05 9.09
CA ASP A 149 -8.49 -13.69 8.69
C ASP A 149 -7.26 -12.86 9.08
N LYS A 150 -6.32 -13.50 9.80
CA LYS A 150 -5.08 -12.88 10.26
C LYS A 150 -4.06 -12.69 9.13
N ILE A 151 -4.05 -13.62 8.19
CA ILE A 151 -3.11 -13.59 7.06
C ILE A 151 -3.53 -12.45 6.11
N ASP A 152 -4.83 -12.31 5.87
CA ASP A 152 -5.35 -11.20 5.06
C ASP A 152 -5.10 -9.85 5.73
N LEU A 153 -5.25 -9.75 7.05
CA LEU A 153 -4.88 -8.56 7.80
C LEU A 153 -3.38 -8.22 7.66
N PHE A 154 -2.52 -9.24 7.71
CA PHE A 154 -1.09 -9.03 7.49
C PHE A 154 -0.81 -8.46 6.10
N PHE A 155 -1.42 -9.02 5.05
CA PHE A 155 -1.25 -8.50 3.70
C PHE A 155 -1.89 -7.12 3.49
N LEU A 156 -3.01 -6.82 4.14
CA LEU A 156 -3.56 -5.46 4.20
C LEU A 156 -2.52 -4.47 4.79
N GLN A 157 -1.81 -4.86 5.85
CA GLN A 157 -0.75 -4.03 6.43
C GLN A 157 0.45 -3.87 5.50
N VAL A 158 0.80 -4.89 4.70
CA VAL A 158 1.86 -4.81 3.69
C VAL A 158 1.46 -3.84 2.57
N GLN A 159 0.20 -3.89 2.11
CA GLN A 159 -0.32 -3.00 1.06
C GLN A 159 -0.55 -1.56 1.56
N GLY A 160 -0.96 -1.39 2.81
CA GLY A 160 -1.20 -0.09 3.43
C GLY A 160 -2.59 0.51 3.14
N SER A 161 -3.38 -0.07 2.26
CA SER A 161 -4.77 0.31 2.00
C SER A 161 -5.59 -0.90 1.56
N GLY A 162 -6.91 -0.82 1.72
CA GLY A 162 -7.82 -1.89 1.32
C GLY A 162 -9.26 -1.61 1.72
N LYS A 163 -10.11 -2.61 1.50
CA LYS A 163 -11.53 -2.58 1.79
C LYS A 163 -11.89 -3.63 2.82
N ILE A 164 -12.80 -3.28 3.71
CA ILE A 164 -13.39 -4.23 4.65
C ILE A 164 -14.90 -4.27 4.37
N GLN A 165 -15.38 -5.40 3.89
CA GLN A 165 -16.81 -5.65 3.77
C GLN A 165 -17.33 -6.04 5.14
N LEU A 166 -18.14 -5.15 5.74
CA LEU A 166 -18.73 -5.38 7.04
C LEU A 166 -19.85 -6.43 6.98
N ASP A 167 -20.14 -7.05 8.11
CA ASP A 167 -21.26 -7.96 8.29
C ASP A 167 -22.63 -7.31 8.05
N THR A 168 -22.70 -5.97 8.02
CA THR A 168 -23.85 -5.17 7.60
C THR A 168 -24.01 -5.08 6.08
N GLY A 169 -23.00 -5.48 5.29
CA GLY A 169 -22.92 -5.31 3.84
C GLY A 169 -22.24 -4.02 3.39
N GLU A 170 -21.97 -3.09 4.30
CA GLU A 170 -21.25 -1.84 4.00
C GLU A 170 -19.78 -2.10 3.67
N ILE A 171 -19.20 -1.27 2.81
CA ILE A 171 -17.76 -1.28 2.50
C ILE A 171 -17.09 -0.14 3.27
N LEU A 172 -16.15 -0.52 4.14
CA LEU A 172 -15.29 0.39 4.85
C LEU A 172 -13.94 0.46 4.14
N ASN A 173 -13.59 1.63 3.59
CA ASN A 173 -12.26 1.85 3.03
C ASN A 173 -11.29 2.19 4.16
N VAL A 174 -10.11 1.55 4.15
CA VAL A 174 -9.05 1.81 5.11
C VAL A 174 -7.76 2.18 4.39
N GLY A 175 -7.07 3.18 4.90
CA GLY A 175 -5.82 3.68 4.35
C GLY A 175 -4.75 3.81 5.41
N TYR A 176 -3.50 3.80 4.99
CA TYR A 176 -2.34 3.98 5.84
C TYR A 176 -2.46 5.25 6.70
N ALA A 177 -2.23 5.11 7.98
CA ALA A 177 -2.19 6.22 8.92
C ALA A 177 -0.79 6.37 9.56
N GLY A 178 -0.09 5.27 9.79
CA GLY A 178 1.22 5.25 10.39
C GLY A 178 1.74 3.84 10.60
N GLN A 179 2.92 3.73 11.20
CA GLN A 179 3.55 2.46 11.53
C GLN A 179 4.29 2.55 12.85
N ASN A 180 4.69 1.38 13.39
CA ASN A 180 5.41 1.29 14.67
C ASN A 180 6.91 1.65 14.59
N GLY A 181 7.44 2.02 13.43
CA GLY A 181 8.85 2.38 13.24
C GLY A 181 9.82 1.20 13.14
N ARG A 182 9.35 -0.04 13.31
CA ARG A 182 10.18 -1.23 13.15
C ARG A 182 10.51 -1.48 11.68
N GLU A 183 11.66 -2.11 11.45
CA GLU A 183 12.10 -2.48 10.12
C GLU A 183 11.15 -3.53 9.52
N TYR A 184 10.83 -3.36 8.24
CA TYR A 184 10.07 -4.34 7.48
C TYR A 184 10.97 -5.52 7.10
N LYS A 185 10.54 -6.73 7.45
CA LYS A 185 11.16 -7.98 7.02
C LYS A 185 10.19 -8.78 6.17
N SER A 186 10.58 -9.07 4.93
CA SER A 186 9.73 -9.81 4.01
C SER A 186 9.58 -11.27 4.43
N ILE A 187 8.35 -11.70 4.71
CA ILE A 187 8.07 -13.13 4.93
C ILE A 187 8.23 -13.94 3.63
N GLY A 188 8.02 -13.32 2.45
CA GLY A 188 8.31 -13.96 1.17
C GLY A 188 9.78 -14.38 1.06
N ARG A 189 10.70 -13.52 1.54
CA ARG A 189 12.12 -13.86 1.61
C ARG A 189 12.38 -15.05 2.53
N TYR A 190 11.70 -15.11 3.69
CA TYR A 190 11.77 -16.26 4.57
C TYR A 190 11.41 -17.58 3.88
N PHE A 191 10.33 -17.58 3.06
CA PHE A 191 9.91 -18.78 2.34
C PHE A 191 10.91 -19.21 1.26
N ILE A 192 11.54 -18.25 0.59
CA ILE A 192 12.61 -18.52 -0.40
C ILE A 192 13.86 -19.06 0.28
N ASP A 193 14.35 -18.38 1.33
CA ASP A 193 15.58 -18.72 2.02
C ASP A 193 15.51 -20.08 2.76
N ASN A 194 14.30 -20.55 3.08
CA ASN A 194 14.06 -21.87 3.65
C ASN A 194 13.61 -22.92 2.61
N GLU A 195 13.73 -22.61 1.31
CA GLU A 195 13.42 -23.53 0.19
C GLU A 195 11.98 -24.08 0.22
N ILE A 196 11.04 -23.32 0.82
CA ILE A 196 9.63 -23.71 0.92
C ILE A 196 8.87 -23.33 -0.36
N ILE A 197 9.23 -22.18 -0.95
CA ILE A 197 8.68 -21.68 -2.21
C ILE A 197 9.84 -21.20 -3.07
N SER A 198 9.88 -21.58 -4.34
CA SER A 198 10.93 -21.12 -5.26
C SER A 198 10.83 -19.61 -5.50
N LYS A 199 11.93 -18.99 -5.95
CA LYS A 199 11.94 -17.56 -6.28
C LYS A 199 10.99 -17.24 -7.46
N GLU A 200 10.83 -18.18 -8.35
CA GLU A 200 9.99 -18.07 -9.55
C GLU A 200 8.49 -18.16 -9.22
N ASP A 201 8.13 -18.95 -8.17
CA ASP A 201 6.76 -19.23 -7.79
C ASP A 201 6.24 -18.35 -6.65
N ILE A 202 7.10 -17.49 -6.07
CA ILE A 202 6.71 -16.67 -4.92
C ILE A 202 5.59 -15.69 -5.29
N SER A 203 4.48 -15.80 -4.59
CA SER A 203 3.32 -14.93 -4.74
C SER A 203 2.58 -14.83 -3.41
N VAL A 204 1.69 -13.85 -3.26
CA VAL A 204 0.82 -13.75 -2.07
C VAL A 204 0.00 -15.02 -1.89
N GLN A 205 -0.51 -15.60 -2.99
CA GLN A 205 -1.30 -16.82 -2.95
C GLN A 205 -0.46 -18.01 -2.47
N ALA A 206 0.75 -18.20 -3.03
CA ALA A 206 1.64 -19.29 -2.62
C ALA A 206 2.05 -19.18 -1.14
N ILE A 207 2.30 -17.95 -0.65
CA ILE A 207 2.58 -17.71 0.77
C ILE A 207 1.38 -18.08 1.65
N LYS A 208 0.16 -17.66 1.28
CA LYS A 208 -1.07 -18.03 2.00
C LYS A 208 -1.24 -19.53 2.09
N GLU A 209 -1.09 -20.24 0.98
CA GLU A 209 -1.20 -21.71 0.94
C GLU A 209 -0.14 -22.40 1.82
N ALA A 210 1.10 -21.91 1.80
CA ALA A 210 2.16 -22.44 2.65
C ALA A 210 1.89 -22.21 4.15
N LEU A 211 1.37 -21.03 4.52
CA LEU A 211 0.95 -20.73 5.90
C LEU A 211 -0.20 -21.65 6.36
N LEU A 212 -1.21 -21.84 5.51
CA LEU A 212 -2.37 -22.68 5.82
C LEU A 212 -2.03 -24.18 5.96
N LYS A 213 -0.95 -24.64 5.34
CA LYS A 213 -0.43 -26.01 5.54
C LYS A 213 0.18 -26.21 6.93
N ASN A 214 0.57 -25.14 7.61
CA ASN A 214 1.19 -25.18 8.93
C ASN A 214 0.57 -24.14 9.89
N PRO A 215 -0.70 -24.32 10.31
CA PRO A 215 -1.43 -23.30 11.09
C PRO A 215 -0.76 -22.93 12.41
N SER A 216 -0.07 -23.86 13.07
CA SER A 216 0.64 -23.61 14.33
C SER A 216 1.84 -22.68 14.18
N LYS A 217 2.37 -22.49 12.97
CA LYS A 217 3.53 -21.63 12.68
C LYS A 217 3.15 -20.26 12.13
N ILE A 218 1.87 -20.01 11.87
CA ILE A 218 1.41 -18.75 11.26
C ILE A 218 1.91 -17.56 12.07
N ASP A 219 1.68 -17.56 13.38
CA ASP A 219 2.08 -16.44 14.25
C ASP A 219 3.59 -16.22 14.26
N ASP A 220 4.38 -17.28 14.33
CA ASP A 220 5.82 -17.18 14.32
C ASP A 220 6.34 -16.61 13.01
N ILE A 221 5.81 -17.06 11.88
CA ILE A 221 6.22 -16.60 10.55
C ILE A 221 5.80 -15.15 10.31
N LEU A 222 4.55 -14.78 10.62
CA LEU A 222 4.09 -13.39 10.46
C LEU A 222 4.88 -12.43 11.36
N ASN A 223 5.29 -12.87 12.56
CA ASN A 223 6.06 -12.08 13.51
C ASN A 223 7.54 -11.91 13.14
N ILE A 224 8.07 -12.59 12.13
CA ILE A 224 9.39 -12.29 11.52
C ILE A 224 9.40 -10.81 11.06
N ASN A 225 8.28 -10.34 10.53
CA ASN A 225 8.09 -8.94 10.23
C ASN A 225 7.63 -8.19 11.49
N GLU A 226 8.56 -7.54 12.18
CA GLU A 226 8.25 -6.73 13.37
C GLU A 226 7.49 -5.44 13.05
N SER A 227 7.48 -5.01 11.79
CA SER A 227 6.74 -3.81 11.35
C SER A 227 5.23 -4.03 11.46
N TYR A 228 4.52 -3.03 11.99
CA TYR A 228 3.07 -3.03 12.13
C TYR A 228 2.50 -1.73 11.60
N VAL A 229 1.51 -1.82 10.71
CA VAL A 229 0.85 -0.67 10.09
C VAL A 229 -0.48 -0.41 10.79
N PHE A 230 -0.72 0.87 11.07
CA PHE A 230 -1.95 1.41 11.62
C PHE A 230 -2.75 2.12 10.54
N PHE A 231 -4.06 2.10 10.66
CA PHE A 231 -4.98 2.56 9.63
C PHE A 231 -5.83 3.74 10.06
N ARG A 232 -6.40 4.41 9.09
CA ARG A 232 -7.51 5.35 9.22
C ARG A 232 -8.66 4.91 8.32
N VAL A 233 -9.87 5.31 8.65
CA VAL A 233 -10.97 5.25 7.70
C VAL A 233 -10.67 6.24 6.58
N ALA A 234 -10.86 5.82 5.35
CA ALA A 234 -10.68 6.64 4.16
C ALA A 234 -12.04 6.90 3.50
N ASP A 235 -12.27 8.15 3.12
CA ASP A 235 -13.53 8.55 2.45
C ASP A 235 -13.62 7.99 1.02
N GLN A 236 -12.48 7.58 0.45
CA GLN A 236 -12.35 7.10 -0.93
C GLN A 236 -11.47 5.84 -0.95
N GLY A 237 -11.56 5.07 -2.03
CA GLY A 237 -10.67 3.93 -2.30
C GLY A 237 -9.19 4.32 -2.40
N ALA A 238 -8.36 3.41 -2.88
CA ALA A 238 -6.92 3.63 -3.00
C ALA A 238 -6.60 4.89 -3.81
N THR A 239 -5.63 5.67 -3.34
CA THR A 239 -5.21 6.92 -3.99
C THR A 239 -3.74 6.87 -4.36
N GLY A 240 -3.38 7.52 -5.48
CA GLY A 240 -2.00 7.74 -5.87
C GLY A 240 -1.30 8.80 -5.00
N ALA A 241 -0.03 9.07 -5.30
CA ALA A 241 0.82 10.01 -4.56
C ALA A 241 0.26 11.45 -4.50
N LEU A 242 -0.57 11.83 -5.46
CA LEU A 242 -1.26 13.12 -5.50
C LEU A 242 -2.64 13.10 -4.81
N ASN A 243 -2.97 12.03 -4.08
CA ASN A 243 -4.28 11.82 -3.47
C ASN A 243 -5.44 11.81 -4.47
N THR A 244 -5.16 11.36 -5.69
CA THR A 244 -6.16 11.11 -6.74
C THR A 244 -6.58 9.64 -6.67
N VAL A 245 -7.88 9.38 -6.69
CA VAL A 245 -8.41 8.00 -6.67
C VAL A 245 -7.90 7.25 -7.90
N LEU A 246 -7.36 6.05 -7.66
CA LEU A 246 -6.94 5.15 -8.72
C LEU A 246 -8.18 4.48 -9.33
N THR A 247 -8.31 4.56 -10.63
CA THR A 247 -9.45 4.01 -11.39
C THR A 247 -8.99 2.87 -12.27
#